data_b1db9ed5a87f4736d5c6189b22215c02
#
_entry.id   b1db9ed5a87f4736d5c6189b22215c02
#
_cell.length_a   1.000
_cell.length_b   1.000
_cell.length_c   1.000
_cell.angle_alpha   90.00
_cell.angle_beta   90.00
_cell.angle_gamma   90.00
#
_symmetry.space_group_name_H-M   'P 1'
#
loop_
_entity.id
_entity.type
_entity.pdbx_description
1 polymer ?
#
loop_
_entity_poly.entity_id
_entity_poly.type
_entity_poly.pdbx_seq_one_letter_code
_entity_poly.pdbx_strand_id
1 'polypeptide(L)'
;MLAAIAREKGVSAFIGAGENRWTAVHRLDAARVYRLALEHGATSRAYHAVAEEQVAFRTIAEAIGRQLGLPVRSISADEAARHFGWFAAFAAMDTPASSAQTRAMLGWRPEQVDLLTNLLSGDYFI
;
A
#
# COMPACT_ATOMS: atom_id res chain seq x y z
N MET A 1 3.22 -8.23 5.95
CA MET A 1 4.56 -8.56 5.41
C MET A 1 5.60 -7.51 5.78
N LEU A 2 5.52 -6.25 5.34
CA LEU A 2 6.53 -5.22 5.66
C LEU A 2 6.80 -5.06 7.16
N ALA A 3 5.75 -5.04 7.98
CA ALA A 3 5.89 -5.00 9.43
C ALA A 3 6.60 -6.23 10.01
N ALA A 4 6.38 -7.41 9.44
CA ALA A 4 7.08 -8.63 9.86
C ALA A 4 8.58 -8.56 9.51
N ILE A 5 8.91 -8.08 8.33
CA ILE A 5 10.32 -7.86 7.92
C ILE A 5 10.97 -6.82 8.85
N ALA A 6 10.29 -5.72 9.14
CA ALA A 6 10.81 -4.69 10.03
C ALA A 6 11.08 -5.22 11.44
N ARG A 7 10.19 -6.06 11.99
CA ARG A 7 10.40 -6.73 13.28
C ARG A 7 11.59 -7.67 13.26
N GLU A 8 11.69 -8.51 12.23
CA GLU A 8 12.79 -9.47 12.08
C GLU A 8 14.15 -8.78 11.94
N LYS A 9 14.20 -7.71 11.15
CA LYS A 9 15.44 -6.97 10.88
C LYS A 9 15.76 -5.88 11.93
N GLY A 10 14.81 -5.56 12.82
CA GLY A 10 14.97 -4.49 13.80
C GLY A 10 14.98 -3.08 13.20
N VAL A 11 14.53 -2.92 11.96
CA VAL A 11 14.54 -1.66 11.23
C VAL A 11 13.45 -1.65 10.16
N SER A 12 12.76 -0.53 10.02
CA SER A 12 11.87 -0.28 8.90
C SER A 12 12.65 0.44 7.79
N ALA A 13 12.69 -0.10 6.58
CA ALA A 13 13.54 0.40 5.53
C ALA A 13 12.77 0.80 4.27
N PHE A 14 13.34 1.74 3.53
CA PHE A 14 12.93 2.12 2.18
C PHE A 14 14.17 2.25 1.29
N ILE A 15 14.01 2.09 -0.02
CA ILE A 15 15.11 2.08 -0.98
C ILE A 15 15.37 3.50 -1.50
N GLY A 16 16.62 3.97 -1.41
CA GLY A 16 17.00 5.28 -1.91
C GLY A 16 16.24 6.42 -1.24
N ALA A 17 15.61 7.28 -2.01
CA ALA A 17 14.77 8.38 -1.49
C ALA A 17 13.39 7.90 -1.00
N GLY A 18 12.96 6.68 -1.37
CA GLY A 18 11.66 6.12 -1.02
C GLY A 18 10.47 6.85 -1.66
N GLU A 19 10.69 7.54 -2.78
CA GLU A 19 9.68 8.30 -3.50
C GLU A 19 8.85 7.45 -4.47
N ASN A 20 9.20 6.18 -4.64
CA ASN A 20 8.39 5.25 -5.40
C ASN A 20 7.01 5.11 -4.75
N ARG A 21 5.98 5.06 -5.58
CA ARG A 21 4.59 5.20 -5.18
C ARG A 21 3.85 3.88 -5.25
N TRP A 22 3.09 3.61 -4.21
CA TRP A 22 2.19 2.48 -4.15
C TRP A 22 0.75 2.97 -4.16
N THR A 23 -0.15 2.14 -4.65
CA THR A 23 -1.59 2.33 -4.50
C THR A 23 -2.09 1.63 -3.24
N ALA A 24 -3.17 2.15 -2.68
CA ALA A 24 -3.79 1.53 -1.52
C ALA A 24 -5.32 1.57 -1.61
N VAL A 25 -5.94 0.59 -1.00
CA VAL A 25 -7.38 0.52 -0.80
C VAL A 25 -7.69 -0.26 0.46
N HIS A 26 -8.63 0.21 1.24
CA HIS A 26 -9.14 -0.55 2.37
C HIS A 26 -9.94 -1.76 1.86
N ARG A 27 -9.79 -2.93 2.52
CA ARG A 27 -10.44 -4.18 2.08
C ARG A 27 -11.95 -4.08 1.89
N LEU A 28 -12.63 -3.31 2.75
CA LEU A 28 -14.09 -3.11 2.65
C LEU A 28 -14.47 -2.26 1.44
N ASP A 29 -13.66 -1.25 1.10
CA ASP A 29 -13.87 -0.45 -0.10
C ASP A 29 -13.59 -1.28 -1.37
N ALA A 30 -12.57 -2.13 -1.35
CA ALA A 30 -12.30 -3.07 -2.44
C ALA A 30 -13.47 -4.05 -2.62
N ALA A 31 -14.00 -4.61 -1.54
CA ALA A 31 -15.16 -5.51 -1.59
C ALA A 31 -16.38 -4.84 -2.23
N ARG A 32 -16.58 -3.54 -1.99
CA ARG A 32 -17.67 -2.78 -2.62
C ARG A 32 -17.48 -2.65 -4.14
N VAL A 33 -16.26 -2.53 -4.63
CA VAL A 33 -15.99 -2.54 -6.09
C VAL A 33 -16.44 -3.86 -6.70
N TYR A 34 -16.12 -5.00 -6.09
CA TYR A 34 -16.57 -6.33 -6.55
C TYR A 34 -18.09 -6.42 -6.60
N ARG A 35 -18.77 -6.01 -5.52
CA ARG A 35 -20.23 -6.02 -5.46
C ARG A 35 -20.84 -5.17 -6.56
N LEU A 36 -20.39 -3.92 -6.69
CA LEU A 36 -20.92 -2.99 -7.69
C LEU A 36 -20.66 -3.48 -9.12
N ALA A 37 -19.49 -4.06 -9.39
CA ALA A 37 -19.17 -4.63 -10.69
C ALA A 37 -20.14 -5.79 -11.05
N LEU A 38 -20.46 -6.65 -10.10
CA LEU A 38 -21.42 -7.74 -10.29
C LEU A 38 -22.82 -7.19 -10.52
N GLU A 39 -23.26 -6.22 -9.74
CA GLU A 39 -24.58 -5.59 -9.89
C GLU A 39 -24.74 -4.87 -11.23
N HIS A 40 -23.68 -4.26 -11.76
CA HIS A 40 -23.66 -3.58 -13.06
C HIS A 40 -23.36 -4.51 -14.25
N GLY A 41 -23.18 -5.80 -14.02
CA GLY A 41 -22.93 -6.78 -15.08
C GLY A 41 -21.47 -6.83 -15.57
N ALA A 42 -20.53 -6.25 -14.84
CA ALA A 42 -19.08 -6.29 -15.13
C ALA A 42 -18.74 -5.97 -16.61
N THR A 43 -19.18 -4.81 -17.09
CA THR A 43 -19.07 -4.40 -18.49
C THR A 43 -17.66 -3.97 -18.92
N SER A 44 -16.74 -3.74 -17.97
CA SER A 44 -15.34 -3.41 -18.24
C SER A 44 -14.44 -4.64 -18.12
N ARG A 45 -13.32 -4.63 -18.87
CA ARG A 45 -12.28 -5.67 -18.74
C ARG A 45 -11.56 -5.64 -17.41
N ALA A 46 -11.46 -4.46 -16.81
CA ALA A 46 -10.78 -4.25 -15.54
C ALA A 46 -11.42 -3.10 -14.77
N TYR A 47 -11.43 -3.24 -13.45
CA TYR A 47 -11.78 -2.19 -12.51
C TYR A 47 -10.61 -1.98 -11.55
N HIS A 48 -10.24 -0.74 -11.32
CA HIS A 48 -9.18 -0.40 -10.38
C HIS A 48 -9.78 -0.06 -9.02
N ALA A 49 -9.69 -1.00 -8.10
CA ALA A 49 -10.08 -0.79 -6.70
C ALA A 49 -8.96 -0.05 -5.97
N VAL A 50 -8.79 1.22 -6.29
CA VAL A 50 -7.73 2.09 -5.77
C VAL A 50 -8.37 3.30 -5.09
N ALA A 51 -8.19 3.43 -3.78
CA ALA A 51 -8.65 4.58 -3.01
C ALA A 51 -7.60 5.69 -3.00
N GLU A 52 -6.35 5.31 -2.79
CA GLU A 52 -5.18 6.21 -2.79
C GLU A 52 -4.30 5.86 -3.99
N GLU A 53 -4.20 6.80 -4.90
CA GLU A 53 -3.58 6.57 -6.22
C GLU A 53 -2.04 6.58 -6.17
N GLN A 54 -1.47 7.22 -5.15
CA GLN A 54 -0.03 7.31 -4.98
C GLN A 54 0.35 7.60 -3.53
N VAL A 55 0.87 6.59 -2.85
CA VAL A 55 1.42 6.70 -1.50
C VAL A 55 2.92 6.43 -1.57
N ALA A 56 3.76 7.39 -1.16
CA ALA A 56 5.21 7.20 -1.17
C ALA A 56 5.61 6.05 -0.25
N PHE A 57 6.44 5.14 -0.73
CA PHE A 57 6.89 3.98 0.05
C PHE A 57 7.61 4.39 1.35
N ARG A 58 8.39 5.48 1.29
CA ARG A 58 9.00 6.07 2.48
C ARG A 58 7.99 6.37 3.59
N THR A 59 6.86 6.97 3.25
CA THR A 59 5.81 7.31 4.21
C THR A 59 5.23 6.06 4.87
N ILE A 60 5.07 4.97 4.11
CA ILE A 60 4.65 3.67 4.64
C ILE A 60 5.69 3.12 5.61
N ALA A 61 6.98 3.16 5.22
CA ALA A 61 8.07 2.70 6.08
C ALA A 61 8.17 3.51 7.39
N GLU A 62 7.98 4.83 7.31
CA GLU A 62 7.97 5.72 8.47
C GLU A 62 6.81 5.40 9.42
N ALA A 63 5.61 5.16 8.89
CA ALA A 63 4.45 4.77 9.69
C ALA A 63 4.68 3.43 10.41
N ILE A 64 5.24 2.43 9.71
CA ILE A 64 5.59 1.14 10.29
C ILE A 64 6.65 1.28 11.39
N GLY A 65 7.70 2.03 11.13
CA GLY A 65 8.77 2.29 12.11
C GLY A 65 8.23 2.93 13.37
N ARG A 66 7.40 3.96 13.22
CA ARG A 66 6.75 4.66 14.35
C ARG A 66 5.90 3.69 15.17
N GLN A 67 5.06 2.90 14.52
CA GLN A 67 4.14 1.99 15.20
C GLN A 67 4.86 0.85 15.94
N LEU A 68 5.98 0.40 15.41
CA LEU A 68 6.79 -0.67 16.01
C LEU A 68 7.88 -0.17 16.95
N GLY A 69 8.08 1.15 17.08
CA GLY A 69 9.18 1.72 17.85
C GLY A 69 10.56 1.38 17.27
N LEU A 70 10.65 1.21 15.95
CA LEU A 70 11.88 0.83 15.25
C LEU A 70 12.47 2.03 14.48
N PRO A 71 13.79 2.08 14.33
CA PRO A 71 14.42 3.07 13.47
C PRO A 71 13.98 2.89 12.02
N VAL A 72 13.94 4.01 11.29
CA VAL A 72 13.62 4.04 9.86
C VAL A 72 14.90 4.40 9.11
N ARG A 73 15.22 3.64 8.07
CA ARG A 73 16.47 3.85 7.31
C ARG A 73 16.25 3.78 5.81
N SER A 74 16.95 4.65 5.10
CA SER A 74 17.19 4.48 3.68
C SER A 74 18.26 3.40 3.47
N ILE A 75 18.01 2.49 2.54
CA ILE A 75 18.97 1.47 2.12
C ILE A 75 19.23 1.57 0.62
N SER A 76 20.38 1.09 0.17
CA SER A 76 20.70 1.03 -1.25
C SER A 76 19.93 -0.10 -1.95
N ALA A 77 19.90 -0.06 -3.28
CA ALA A 77 19.32 -1.13 -4.08
C ALA A 77 20.03 -2.48 -3.83
N ASP A 78 21.35 -2.45 -3.61
CA ASP A 78 22.14 -3.65 -3.31
C ASP A 78 21.80 -4.25 -1.93
N GLU A 79 21.49 -3.41 -0.97
CA GLU A 79 21.06 -3.83 0.35
C GLU A 79 19.62 -4.35 0.37
N ALA A 80 18.79 -3.94 -0.59
CA ALA A 80 17.38 -4.29 -0.65
C ALA A 80 17.14 -5.81 -0.70
N ALA A 81 17.95 -6.54 -1.46
CA ALA A 81 17.85 -8.00 -1.55
C ALA A 81 18.08 -8.68 -0.18
N ARG A 82 19.02 -8.18 0.61
CA ARG A 82 19.31 -8.71 1.96
C ARG A 82 18.26 -8.32 2.98
N HIS A 83 17.67 -7.14 2.83
CA HIS A 83 16.64 -6.65 3.76
C HIS A 83 15.26 -7.25 3.45
N PHE A 84 14.82 -7.16 2.21
CA PHE A 84 13.47 -7.57 1.79
C PHE A 84 13.38 -8.99 1.23
N GLY A 85 14.54 -9.63 0.93
CA GLY A 85 14.55 -10.95 0.31
C GLY A 85 13.83 -10.91 -1.05
N TRP A 86 12.97 -11.90 -1.28
CA TRP A 86 12.18 -11.99 -2.51
C TRP A 86 11.24 -10.80 -2.74
N PHE A 87 10.92 -10.05 -1.69
CA PHE A 87 10.03 -8.91 -1.77
C PHE A 87 10.74 -7.63 -2.27
N ALA A 88 12.07 -7.64 -2.44
CA ALA A 88 12.85 -6.46 -2.83
C ALA A 88 12.36 -5.80 -4.12
N ALA A 89 11.99 -6.61 -5.12
CA ALA A 89 11.47 -6.09 -6.38
C ALA A 89 10.17 -5.31 -6.18
N PHE A 90 9.27 -5.81 -5.35
CA PHE A 90 8.01 -5.13 -5.02
C PHE A 90 8.25 -3.85 -4.22
N ALA A 91 9.16 -3.88 -3.25
CA ALA A 91 9.54 -2.71 -2.46
C ALA A 91 10.12 -1.57 -3.31
N ALA A 92 10.71 -1.89 -4.45
CA ALA A 92 11.27 -0.94 -5.40
C ALA A 92 10.27 -0.44 -6.46
N MET A 93 9.11 -1.09 -6.62
CA MET A 93 8.17 -0.75 -7.68
C MET A 93 7.56 0.64 -7.46
N ASP A 94 7.42 1.38 -8.57
CA ASP A 94 6.60 2.59 -8.65
C ASP A 94 5.33 2.27 -9.44
N THR A 95 4.21 2.16 -8.75
CA THR A 95 2.94 1.68 -9.30
C THR A 95 1.77 2.61 -9.00
N PRO A 96 1.86 3.90 -9.39
CA PRO A 96 0.71 4.78 -9.28
C PRO A 96 -0.39 4.29 -10.22
N ALA A 97 -1.64 4.40 -9.80
CA ALA A 97 -2.78 4.04 -10.63
C ALA A 97 -3.98 4.91 -10.30
N SER A 98 -4.78 5.20 -11.31
CA SER A 98 -6.02 5.96 -11.15
C SER A 98 -7.24 5.04 -11.09
N SER A 99 -8.18 5.38 -10.23
CA SER A 99 -9.51 4.75 -10.16
C SER A 99 -10.61 5.63 -10.77
N ALA A 100 -10.28 6.70 -11.46
CA ALA A 100 -11.24 7.65 -12.00
C ALA A 100 -12.31 6.95 -12.88
N GLN A 101 -11.88 6.06 -13.76
CA GLN A 101 -12.79 5.30 -14.62
C GLN A 101 -13.70 4.36 -13.81
N THR A 102 -13.16 3.63 -12.85
CA THR A 102 -13.93 2.75 -11.97
C THR A 102 -14.99 3.54 -11.19
N ARG A 103 -14.62 4.68 -10.64
CA ARG A 103 -15.54 5.58 -9.92
C ARG A 103 -16.66 6.07 -10.83
N ALA A 104 -16.33 6.49 -12.06
CA ALA A 104 -17.31 6.95 -13.03
C ALA A 104 -18.28 5.83 -13.45
N MET A 105 -17.77 4.64 -13.73
CA MET A 105 -18.57 3.50 -14.21
C MET A 105 -19.46 2.88 -13.15
N LEU A 106 -18.96 2.77 -11.92
CA LEU A 106 -19.65 2.06 -10.83
C LEU A 106 -20.30 2.99 -9.80
N GLY A 107 -20.09 4.29 -9.89
CA GLY A 107 -20.47 5.23 -8.82
C GLY A 107 -19.77 4.93 -7.49
N TRP A 108 -18.62 4.24 -7.55
CA TRP A 108 -17.88 3.84 -6.37
C TRP A 108 -17.12 5.00 -5.74
N ARG A 109 -17.18 5.09 -4.43
CA ARG A 109 -16.40 6.05 -3.64
C ARG A 109 -15.81 5.34 -2.42
N PRO A 110 -14.51 5.48 -2.15
CA PRO A 110 -13.91 5.00 -0.91
C PRO A 110 -14.54 5.71 0.29
N GLU A 111 -14.84 4.96 1.32
CA GLU A 111 -15.48 5.48 2.55
C GLU A 111 -14.70 5.14 3.81
N GLN A 112 -13.71 4.26 3.68
CA GLN A 112 -12.89 3.81 4.79
C GLN A 112 -11.68 4.72 5.00
N VAL A 113 -11.05 4.57 6.16
CA VAL A 113 -9.83 5.32 6.50
C VAL A 113 -8.70 5.02 5.51
N ASP A 114 -7.83 5.99 5.30
CA ASP A 114 -6.64 5.85 4.46
C ASP A 114 -5.61 4.87 5.06
N LEU A 115 -4.63 4.47 4.25
CA LEU A 115 -3.62 3.50 4.63
C LEU A 115 -2.82 3.95 5.86
N LEU A 116 -2.40 5.21 5.91
CA LEU A 116 -1.56 5.70 7.00
C LEU A 116 -2.33 5.78 8.31
N THR A 117 -3.57 6.28 8.26
CA THR A 117 -4.47 6.29 9.42
C THR A 117 -4.71 4.87 9.94
N ASN A 118 -4.95 3.92 9.03
CA ASN A 118 -5.15 2.52 9.39
C ASN A 118 -3.89 1.90 10.01
N LEU A 119 -2.69 2.17 9.45
CA LEU A 119 -1.43 1.71 10.01
C LEU A 119 -1.16 2.28 11.41
N LEU A 120 -1.52 3.53 11.65
CA LEU A 120 -1.28 4.21 12.92
C LEU A 120 -2.33 3.89 13.99
N SER A 121 -3.48 3.33 13.63
CA SER A 121 -4.52 2.89 14.59
C SER A 121 -4.10 1.68 15.44
N GLY A 122 -3.07 0.96 15.03
CA GLY A 122 -2.51 -0.16 15.78
C GLY A 122 -3.15 -1.53 15.48
N ASP A 123 -4.32 -1.57 14.90
CA ASP A 123 -5.04 -2.82 14.63
C ASP A 123 -4.33 -3.73 13.62
N TYR A 124 -3.46 -3.15 12.80
CA TYR A 124 -2.71 -3.84 11.76
C TYR A 124 -1.53 -4.67 12.28
N PHE A 125 -1.12 -4.45 13.51
CA PHE A 125 0.11 -5.01 14.09
C PHE A 125 -0.13 -6.03 15.22
N ILE A 126 -1.36 -6.35 15.46
CA ILE A 126 -1.77 -7.34 16.48
C ILE A 126 -1.36 -8.75 16.06
#